data_e32ed4993b53db612efb334ea310a056
#
_entry.id   e32ed4993b53db612efb334ea310a056
#
_cell.length_a   1.000
_cell.length_b   1.000
_cell.length_c   1.000
_cell.angle_alpha   90.00
_cell.angle_beta   90.00
_cell.angle_gamma   90.00
#
_symmetry.space_group_name_H-M   'P 1'
#
loop_
_entity.id
_entity.type
_entity.pdbx_description
1 polymer ?
#
loop_
_entity_poly.entity_id
_entity_poly.type
_entity_poly.pdbx_seq_one_letter_code
_entity_poly.pdbx_strand_id
1 'polypeptide(L)' 'MDADTLRGEFEERAAIMEFDGGLSRKDAEAAAWQIVYGGR' A
#
# COMPACT_ATOMS: atom_id res chain seq x y z
N MET A 1 -11.11 -4.99 -12.52
CA MET A 1 -10.25 -3.90 -12.04
C MET A 1 -8.90 -4.01 -12.69
N ASP A 2 -8.36 -2.90 -13.17
CA ASP A 2 -7.11 -2.90 -13.90
C ASP A 2 -5.91 -3.02 -12.98
N ALA A 3 -4.83 -3.58 -13.51
CA ALA A 3 -3.58 -3.68 -12.75
C ALA A 3 -3.06 -2.30 -12.39
N ASP A 4 -3.25 -1.33 -13.28
CA ASP A 4 -2.81 0.04 -13.01
C ASP A 4 -3.55 0.64 -11.84
N THR A 5 -4.86 0.38 -11.75
CA THR A 5 -5.65 0.89 -10.64
C THR A 5 -5.20 0.28 -9.32
N LEU A 6 -4.97 -1.04 -9.30
CA LEU A 6 -4.50 -1.70 -8.10
C LEU A 6 -3.13 -1.19 -7.67
N ARG A 7 -2.25 -0.98 -8.64
CA ARG A 7 -0.93 -0.47 -8.35
C ARG A 7 -1.01 0.93 -7.76
N GLY A 8 -1.88 1.77 -8.31
CA GLY A 8 -2.06 3.12 -7.79
C GLY A 8 -2.56 3.11 -6.36
N GLU A 9 -3.52 2.24 -6.06
CA GLU A 9 -4.04 2.13 -4.70
C GLU A 9 -2.96 1.64 -3.75
N PHE A 10 -2.16 0.68 -4.19
CA PHE A 10 -1.08 0.15 -3.38
C PHE A 10 -0.06 1.23 -3.04
N GLU A 11 0.37 1.99 -4.04
CA GLU A 11 1.37 3.02 -3.83
C GLU A 11 0.85 4.14 -2.95
N GLU A 12 -0.39 4.52 -3.15
CA GLU A 12 -1.01 5.56 -2.33
C GLU A 12 -1.10 5.11 -0.88
N ARG A 13 -1.52 3.88 -0.67
CA ARG A 13 -1.64 3.35 0.68
C ARG A 13 -0.29 3.26 1.36
N ALA A 14 0.71 2.81 0.62
CA ALA A 14 2.07 2.71 1.17
C ALA A 14 2.61 4.08 1.54
N ALA A 15 2.35 5.08 0.71
CA ALA A 15 2.80 6.43 1.00
C ALA A 15 2.16 6.98 2.27
N ILE A 16 0.87 6.74 2.44
CA ILE A 16 0.15 7.20 3.63
C ILE A 16 0.75 6.56 4.88
N MET A 17 1.00 5.26 4.82
CA MET A 17 1.57 4.57 5.97
C MET A 17 2.99 5.01 6.27
N GLU A 18 3.71 5.39 5.24
CA GLU A 18 5.07 5.88 5.42
C GLU A 18 5.07 7.23 6.10
N PHE A 19 4.21 8.15 5.66
CA PHE A 19 4.21 9.52 6.18
C PHE A 19 3.39 9.65 7.46
N ASP A 20 2.17 9.14 7.46
CA ASP A 20 1.30 9.29 8.61
C ASP A 20 1.55 8.23 9.66
N GLY A 21 1.83 7.01 9.24
CA GLY A 21 2.06 5.92 10.16
C GLY A 21 3.47 5.83 10.70
N GLY A 22 4.39 6.57 10.10
CA GLY A 22 5.79 6.54 10.54
C GLY A 22 6.49 5.23 10.22
N LEU A 23 5.94 4.45 9.31
CA LEU A 23 6.55 3.19 8.93
C LEU A 23 7.67 3.41 7.93
N SER A 24 8.65 2.50 7.94
CA SER A 24 9.65 2.51 6.91
C SER A 24 9.01 2.13 5.58
N ARG A 25 9.70 2.45 4.48
CA ARG A 25 9.16 2.12 3.16
C ARG A 25 8.84 0.64 3.04
N LYS A 26 9.74 -0.21 3.54
CA LYS A 26 9.55 -1.63 3.47
C LYS A 26 8.34 -2.09 4.26
N ASP A 27 8.19 -1.58 5.47
CA ASP A 27 7.05 -1.92 6.31
C ASP A 27 5.76 -1.38 5.71
N ALA A 28 5.80 -0.17 5.18
CA ALA A 28 4.62 0.43 4.57
C ALA A 28 4.16 -0.39 3.37
N GLU A 29 5.09 -0.86 2.57
CA GLU A 29 4.75 -1.66 1.40
C GLU A 29 4.14 -2.99 1.81
N ALA A 30 4.69 -3.63 2.83
CA ALA A 30 4.14 -4.89 3.31
C ALA A 30 2.72 -4.72 3.84
N ALA A 31 2.49 -3.67 4.61
CA ALA A 31 1.16 -3.41 5.14
C ALA A 31 0.18 -3.05 4.03
N ALA A 32 0.60 -2.21 3.08
CA ALA A 32 -0.25 -1.84 1.98
C ALA A 32 -0.60 -3.04 1.11
N TRP A 33 0.36 -3.93 0.92
CA TRP A 33 0.14 -5.14 0.16
C TRP A 33 -1.01 -5.96 0.74
N GLN A 34 -1.02 -6.11 2.07
CA GLN A 34 -2.06 -6.87 2.72
C GLN A 34 -3.43 -6.20 2.59
N ILE A 35 -3.46 -4.87 2.62
CA ILE A 35 -4.72 -4.15 2.50
C ILE A 35 -5.28 -4.25 1.09
N VAL A 36 -4.44 -4.02 0.08
CA VAL A 36 -4.90 -3.96 -1.30
C VAL A 36 -5.10 -5.35 -1.89
N TYR A 37 -4.20 -6.26 -1.62
CA TYR A 37 -4.23 -7.59 -2.23
C TYR A 37 -4.70 -8.68 -1.28
N GLY A 38 -4.39 -8.55 -0.01
CA GLY A 38 -4.74 -9.59 0.96
C GLY A 38 -6.22 -9.67 1.27
N GLY A 39 -6.96 -8.63 1.01
CA GLY A 39 -8.39 -8.61 1.28
C GLY A 39 -9.22 -9.33 0.23
N ARG A 40 -8.56 -9.91 -0.73
CA ARG A 40 -9.25 -10.63 -1.79
C ARG A 40 -9.28 -12.12 -1.47
#